data_c8a816728d61cf5980d76a8170f61e1c
#
_entry.id   c8a816728d61cf5980d76a8170f61e1c
#
_cell.length_a   1.000
_cell.length_b   1.000
_cell.length_c   1.000
_cell.angle_alpha   90.00
_cell.angle_beta   90.00
_cell.angle_gamma   90.00
#
_symmetry.space_group_name_H-M   'P 1'
#
loop_
_entity.id
_entity.type
_entity.pdbx_description
1 polymer ?
#
loop_
_entity_poly.entity_id
_entity_poly.type
_entity_poly.pdbx_seq_one_letter_code
_entity_poly.pdbx_strand_id
1 'polypeptide(L)'
;MKQPSASELNAFFQQHGVRDVECIFPDISGYPRGKLMPASAFAAAAELRIAQAIPMQAVTGDYSYDPIFPDADPDVRLMPDYATLKLSPWSSVPRAVAIHDCVELSGEPCVFAARSLLKSVLARYAAQGLTAVVAPEIEFYLTAPCTDPNQALQTPPARGGRAEVGQSAFSLNMLNELSAFWDAFRSALDRLGVRADTWIHEVGPTQYEINLLHGDPLAVADQAFLFKYAAKEIAIQHGLNAVFMAKPIAGASGSSMHLHQSVVDSSGRNIFSQDDGAESASFRHFIGGLQTYVPDLMLIFAPFVNSYRRFVKGSQAPVNLHWGYDNRTTGLRIPRSPAVARRVENRIAGADANPYLAIAASLAAGLAGMDEALTPTDPIDVSASAYKEAHALARSFLPAHEQMRASEASRRLLGDAFVTGYTAVKALEYDSYLREISAWERRFLLPQV
;
A
#
# COMPACT_ATOMS: atom_id res chain seq x y z
N MET A 1 -19.25 -6.75 13.39
CA MET A 1 -19.13 -7.59 14.61
C MET A 1 -19.66 -6.82 15.82
N LYS A 2 -20.18 -7.52 16.86
CA LYS A 2 -20.61 -6.86 18.10
C LYS A 2 -19.37 -6.33 18.82
N GLN A 3 -19.44 -5.09 19.34
CA GLN A 3 -18.37 -4.52 20.16
C GLN A 3 -18.16 -5.39 21.40
N PRO A 4 -16.91 -5.82 21.72
CA PRO A 4 -16.66 -6.60 22.92
C PRO A 4 -16.94 -5.77 24.18
N SER A 5 -17.43 -6.41 25.20
CA SER A 5 -17.65 -5.78 26.50
C SER A 5 -16.30 -5.53 27.21
N ALA A 6 -16.29 -4.59 28.16
CA ALA A 6 -15.11 -4.35 28.99
C ALA A 6 -14.66 -5.63 29.74
N SER A 7 -15.61 -6.51 30.14
CA SER A 7 -15.29 -7.78 30.78
C SER A 7 -14.57 -8.75 29.84
N GLU A 8 -15.01 -8.85 28.58
CA GLU A 8 -14.36 -9.70 27.57
C GLU A 8 -12.95 -9.19 27.22
N LEU A 9 -12.77 -7.87 27.10
CA LEU A 9 -11.45 -7.27 26.88
C LEU A 9 -10.51 -7.51 28.05
N ASN A 10 -10.98 -7.29 29.29
CA ASN A 10 -10.18 -7.54 30.49
C ASN A 10 -9.78 -9.01 30.61
N ALA A 11 -10.70 -9.95 30.32
CA ALA A 11 -10.42 -11.39 30.34
C ALA A 11 -9.33 -11.73 29.31
N PHE A 12 -9.41 -11.20 28.07
CA PHE A 12 -8.36 -11.35 27.04
C PHE A 12 -7.01 -10.80 27.50
N PHE A 13 -6.98 -9.59 28.07
CA PHE A 13 -5.75 -8.97 28.52
C PHE A 13 -5.11 -9.71 29.69
N GLN A 14 -5.92 -10.19 30.66
CA GLN A 14 -5.43 -10.99 31.78
C GLN A 14 -4.88 -12.35 31.32
N GLN A 15 -5.59 -13.05 30.43
CA GLN A 15 -5.16 -14.34 29.89
C GLN A 15 -3.80 -14.27 29.24
N HIS A 16 -3.49 -13.16 28.53
CA HIS A 16 -2.26 -12.97 27.78
C HIS A 16 -1.24 -12.07 28.48
N GLY A 17 -1.51 -11.60 29.69
CA GLY A 17 -0.64 -10.71 30.46
C GLY A 17 -0.42 -9.34 29.81
N VAL A 18 -1.36 -8.89 28.95
CA VAL A 18 -1.25 -7.64 28.21
C VAL A 18 -1.29 -6.46 29.18
N ARG A 19 -0.28 -5.61 29.11
CA ARG A 19 -0.18 -4.38 29.91
C ARG A 19 -0.66 -3.15 29.18
N ASP A 20 -0.34 -3.06 27.90
CA ASP A 20 -0.60 -1.91 27.05
C ASP A 20 -1.15 -2.32 25.70
N VAL A 21 -1.90 -1.42 25.07
CA VAL A 21 -2.41 -1.56 23.71
C VAL A 21 -1.76 -0.48 22.83
N GLU A 22 -1.15 -0.89 21.74
CA GLU A 22 -0.70 -0.02 20.67
C GLU A 22 -1.93 0.39 19.84
N CYS A 23 -2.43 1.59 20.09
CA CYS A 23 -3.58 2.16 19.40
C CYS A 23 -3.07 2.85 18.13
N ILE A 24 -3.04 2.14 17.00
CA ILE A 24 -2.41 2.59 15.77
C ILE A 24 -3.43 2.94 14.68
N PHE A 25 -3.01 3.81 13.76
CA PHE A 25 -3.70 4.09 12.49
C PHE A 25 -2.67 4.37 11.39
N PRO A 26 -3.01 4.14 10.10
CA PRO A 26 -2.13 4.51 8.99
C PRO A 26 -2.18 6.02 8.75
N ASP A 27 -1.01 6.68 8.69
CA ASP A 27 -0.93 8.02 8.14
C ASP A 27 -1.05 7.99 6.60
N ILE A 28 -0.95 9.16 5.97
CA ILE A 28 -1.05 9.32 4.51
C ILE A 28 -0.02 8.50 3.73
N SER A 29 1.13 8.22 4.33
CA SER A 29 2.20 7.41 3.73
C SER A 29 2.08 5.90 4.06
N GLY A 30 1.08 5.52 4.87
CA GLY A 30 0.92 4.14 5.36
C GLY A 30 1.89 3.80 6.50
N TYR A 31 2.45 4.81 7.18
CA TYR A 31 3.27 4.59 8.36
C TYR A 31 2.38 4.48 9.61
N PRO A 32 2.68 3.55 10.57
CA PRO A 32 1.90 3.41 11.80
C PRO A 32 2.14 4.62 12.72
N ARG A 33 1.08 5.36 12.98
CA ARG A 33 1.01 6.42 13.97
C ARG A 33 0.06 6.00 15.08
N GLY A 34 0.20 6.57 16.26
CA GLY A 34 -0.73 6.25 17.36
C GLY A 34 -0.20 6.58 18.73
N LYS A 35 -0.82 5.96 19.71
CA LYS A 35 -0.49 6.09 21.12
C LYS A 35 -0.45 4.73 21.80
N LEU A 36 0.40 4.58 22.81
CA LEU A 36 0.38 3.46 23.70
C LEU A 36 -0.59 3.77 24.86
N MET A 37 -1.54 2.89 25.13
CA MET A 37 -2.57 3.07 26.15
C MET A 37 -2.53 1.90 27.13
N PRO A 38 -2.64 2.09 28.46
CA PRO A 38 -2.81 0.98 29.41
C PRO A 38 -4.02 0.11 29.03
N ALA A 39 -3.88 -1.21 29.11
CA ALA A 39 -4.94 -2.16 28.74
C ALA A 39 -6.24 -1.94 29.51
N SER A 40 -6.14 -1.54 30.79
CA SER A 40 -7.31 -1.20 31.61
C SER A 40 -8.06 0.03 31.10
N ALA A 41 -7.36 1.06 30.63
CA ALA A 41 -7.94 2.26 30.03
C ALA A 41 -8.62 1.93 28.71
N PHE A 42 -7.95 1.10 27.85
CA PHE A 42 -8.53 0.61 26.61
C PHE A 42 -9.82 -0.18 26.84
N ALA A 43 -9.83 -1.11 27.81
CA ALA A 43 -11.02 -1.89 28.16
C ALA A 43 -12.17 -1.03 28.71
N ALA A 44 -11.83 0.07 29.41
CA ALA A 44 -12.81 1.04 29.90
C ALA A 44 -13.29 2.02 28.80
N ALA A 45 -12.89 1.81 27.54
CA ALA A 45 -13.19 2.68 26.39
C ALA A 45 -12.82 4.16 26.66
N ALA A 46 -11.68 4.39 27.32
CA ALA A 46 -11.17 5.73 27.54
C ALA A 46 -10.94 6.43 26.18
N GLU A 47 -11.42 7.66 26.10
CA GLU A 47 -11.34 8.42 24.86
C GLU A 47 -9.88 8.70 24.48
N LEU A 48 -9.55 8.46 23.22
CA LEU A 48 -8.23 8.70 22.66
C LEU A 48 -8.35 9.72 21.54
N ARG A 49 -7.55 10.80 21.63
CA ARG A 49 -7.55 11.89 20.66
C ARG A 49 -6.15 12.16 20.12
N ILE A 50 -6.09 12.69 18.91
CA ILE A 50 -4.88 13.22 18.27
C ILE A 50 -5.24 14.50 17.55
N ALA A 51 -4.26 15.33 17.24
CA ALA A 51 -4.45 16.50 16.39
C ALA A 51 -4.87 16.06 14.96
N GLN A 52 -5.77 16.83 14.34
CA GLN A 52 -6.37 16.52 13.03
C GLN A 52 -5.32 16.43 11.90
N ALA A 53 -4.21 17.15 12.01
CA ALA A 53 -3.13 17.14 11.02
C ALA A 53 -2.30 15.83 11.01
N ILE A 54 -2.29 15.04 12.10
CA ILE A 54 -1.44 13.84 12.21
C ILE A 54 -1.67 12.82 11.09
N PRO A 55 -2.90 12.47 10.66
CA PRO A 55 -3.11 11.58 9.53
C PRO A 55 -2.44 12.04 8.22
N MET A 56 -2.21 13.35 8.07
CA MET A 56 -1.62 13.99 6.89
C MET A 56 -0.17 14.44 7.09
N GLN A 57 0.53 13.88 8.07
CA GLN A 57 1.93 14.20 8.30
C GLN A 57 2.80 13.74 7.11
N ALA A 58 3.65 14.63 6.62
CA ALA A 58 4.66 14.34 5.61
C ALA A 58 5.70 13.34 6.14
N VAL A 59 6.41 12.63 5.24
CA VAL A 59 7.49 11.71 5.63
C VAL A 59 8.66 12.42 6.33
N THR A 60 8.78 13.75 6.15
CA THR A 60 9.77 14.61 6.83
C THR A 60 9.39 14.94 8.27
N GLY A 61 8.15 14.64 8.67
CA GLY A 61 7.58 15.02 9.95
C GLY A 61 6.84 16.37 9.95
N ASP A 62 6.91 17.11 8.84
CA ASP A 62 6.25 18.41 8.68
C ASP A 62 4.75 18.27 8.39
N TYR A 63 4.04 19.39 8.45
CA TYR A 63 2.61 19.51 8.17
C TYR A 63 2.36 20.64 7.19
N SER A 64 1.33 20.49 6.34
CA SER A 64 0.82 21.57 5.52
C SER A 64 -0.53 22.05 6.11
N TYR A 65 -0.51 23.18 6.80
CA TYR A 65 -1.73 23.72 7.41
C TYR A 65 -2.61 24.47 6.41
N ASP A 66 -2.04 25.31 5.58
CA ASP A 66 -2.76 26.05 4.54
C ASP A 66 -2.71 25.30 3.19
N PRO A 67 -3.82 25.08 2.51
CA PRO A 67 -5.20 25.48 2.82
C PRO A 67 -6.05 24.42 3.57
N ILE A 68 -5.42 23.42 4.23
CA ILE A 68 -6.08 22.18 4.66
C ILE A 68 -6.66 22.27 6.06
N PHE A 69 -5.84 22.69 7.01
CA PHE A 69 -6.18 22.69 8.44
C PHE A 69 -6.18 24.10 8.99
N PRO A 70 -7.09 24.42 9.93
CA PRO A 70 -7.00 25.67 10.68
C PRO A 70 -5.74 25.64 11.57
N ASP A 71 -5.13 26.82 11.82
CA ASP A 71 -3.96 26.95 12.69
C ASP A 71 -4.18 26.40 14.12
N ALA A 72 -5.46 26.32 14.54
CA ALA A 72 -5.84 25.76 15.83
C ALA A 72 -5.67 24.24 15.94
N ASP A 73 -5.51 23.54 14.81
CA ASP A 73 -5.33 22.08 14.68
C ASP A 73 -6.20 21.27 15.66
N PRO A 74 -7.56 21.27 15.49
CA PRO A 74 -8.47 20.65 16.43
C PRO A 74 -8.24 19.14 16.53
N ASP A 75 -8.67 18.53 17.63
CA ASP A 75 -8.58 17.10 17.84
C ASP A 75 -9.55 16.30 16.94
N VAL A 76 -9.11 15.11 16.56
CA VAL A 76 -9.95 13.99 16.11
C VAL A 76 -9.86 12.84 17.10
N ARG A 77 -10.91 12.00 17.15
CA ARG A 77 -10.95 10.80 18.00
C ARG A 77 -10.39 9.59 17.24
N LEU A 78 -9.67 8.74 17.95
CA LEU A 78 -9.28 7.42 17.50
C LEU A 78 -10.29 6.38 18.03
N MET A 79 -11.02 5.75 17.12
CA MET A 79 -12.04 4.74 17.44
C MET A 79 -11.50 3.35 17.10
N PRO A 80 -11.37 2.44 18.08
CA PRO A 80 -10.79 1.12 17.84
C PRO A 80 -11.68 0.27 16.94
N ASP A 81 -11.09 -0.35 15.92
CA ASP A 81 -11.69 -1.49 15.23
C ASP A 81 -11.30 -2.78 15.97
N TYR A 82 -12.19 -3.26 16.83
CA TYR A 82 -11.94 -4.43 17.67
C TYR A 82 -11.69 -5.72 16.89
N ALA A 83 -12.07 -5.80 15.61
CA ALA A 83 -11.76 -6.94 14.75
C ALA A 83 -10.25 -7.06 14.50
N THR A 84 -9.54 -5.94 14.59
CA THR A 84 -8.10 -5.85 14.38
C THR A 84 -7.27 -6.04 15.65
N LEU A 85 -7.91 -6.20 16.82
CA LEU A 85 -7.20 -6.39 18.09
C LEU A 85 -6.44 -7.73 18.08
N LYS A 86 -5.12 -7.68 18.19
CA LYS A 86 -4.20 -8.82 18.18
C LYS A 86 -3.11 -8.65 19.22
N LEU A 87 -2.41 -9.75 19.55
CA LEU A 87 -1.19 -9.66 20.35
C LEU A 87 -0.05 -9.14 19.49
N SER A 88 0.65 -8.12 19.98
CA SER A 88 1.83 -7.54 19.31
C SER A 88 2.98 -8.57 19.31
N PRO A 89 3.49 -9.00 18.14
CA PRO A 89 4.52 -10.03 18.08
C PRO A 89 5.94 -9.50 18.28
N TRP A 90 6.16 -8.20 18.19
CA TRP A 90 7.49 -7.56 18.27
C TRP A 90 7.86 -7.06 19.67
N SER A 91 6.91 -6.99 20.58
CA SER A 91 7.17 -6.48 21.93
C SER A 91 7.69 -7.57 22.87
N SER A 92 8.75 -7.29 23.61
CA SER A 92 9.28 -8.16 24.67
C SER A 92 8.36 -8.20 25.91
N VAL A 93 7.61 -7.12 26.14
CA VAL A 93 6.55 -7.06 27.16
C VAL A 93 5.22 -7.35 26.47
N PRO A 94 4.37 -8.23 27.01
CA PRO A 94 3.10 -8.53 26.35
C PRO A 94 2.26 -7.27 26.11
N ARG A 95 2.01 -6.97 24.84
CA ARG A 95 1.17 -5.90 24.34
C ARG A 95 0.14 -6.43 23.38
N ALA A 96 -0.93 -5.67 23.22
CA ALA A 96 -1.84 -5.83 22.09
C ALA A 96 -1.64 -4.67 21.10
N VAL A 97 -2.08 -4.86 19.87
CA VAL A 97 -2.17 -3.84 18.83
C VAL A 97 -3.58 -3.81 18.27
N ALA A 98 -4.13 -2.63 18.06
CA ALA A 98 -5.42 -2.43 17.42
C ALA A 98 -5.38 -1.27 16.44
N ILE A 99 -5.96 -1.45 15.24
CA ILE A 99 -6.10 -0.38 14.27
C ILE A 99 -7.31 0.48 14.66
N HIS A 100 -7.16 1.79 14.51
CA HIS A 100 -8.19 2.77 14.85
C HIS A 100 -8.62 3.54 13.61
N ASP A 101 -9.90 3.86 13.55
CA ASP A 101 -10.43 4.86 12.65
C ASP A 101 -10.23 6.26 13.24
N CYS A 102 -9.89 7.23 12.38
CA CYS A 102 -9.91 8.63 12.75
C CYS A 102 -11.30 9.20 12.49
N VAL A 103 -11.92 9.79 13.52
CA VAL A 103 -13.29 10.29 13.48
C VAL A 103 -13.33 11.70 14.05
N GLU A 104 -13.99 12.61 13.35
CA GLU A 104 -14.20 13.99 13.81
C GLU A 104 -14.95 14.03 15.14
N LEU A 105 -14.83 15.11 15.90
CA LEU A 105 -15.57 15.26 17.15
C LEU A 105 -17.10 15.26 16.94
N SER A 106 -17.55 15.61 15.74
CA SER A 106 -18.95 15.49 15.31
C SER A 106 -19.45 14.04 15.20
N GLY A 107 -18.54 13.07 15.07
CA GLY A 107 -18.86 11.66 14.80
C GLY A 107 -18.68 11.26 13.33
N GLU A 108 -18.44 12.20 12.44
CA GLU A 108 -18.18 11.91 11.03
C GLU A 108 -16.78 11.34 10.81
N PRO A 109 -16.58 10.46 9.80
CA PRO A 109 -15.25 9.98 9.44
C PRO A 109 -14.32 11.13 9.06
N CYS A 110 -13.07 11.11 9.55
CA CYS A 110 -12.07 12.08 9.12
C CYS A 110 -11.72 11.86 7.64
N VAL A 111 -12.00 12.86 6.80
CA VAL A 111 -11.81 12.78 5.34
C VAL A 111 -10.34 12.67 4.93
N PHE A 112 -9.43 13.01 5.82
CA PHE A 112 -7.97 12.95 5.59
C PHE A 112 -7.37 11.59 5.95
N ALA A 113 -8.12 10.72 6.61
CA ALA A 113 -7.62 9.40 7.02
C ALA A 113 -7.72 8.39 5.86
N ALA A 114 -6.61 7.74 5.54
CA ALA A 114 -6.52 6.77 4.45
C ALA A 114 -7.54 5.63 4.58
N ARG A 115 -7.76 5.14 5.80
CA ARG A 115 -8.72 4.07 6.07
C ARG A 115 -10.18 4.54 5.86
N SER A 116 -10.51 5.78 6.20
CA SER A 116 -11.82 6.39 5.92
C SER A 116 -12.08 6.52 4.42
N LEU A 117 -11.07 6.91 3.65
CA LEU A 117 -11.18 6.98 2.19
C LEU A 117 -11.53 5.61 1.58
N LEU A 118 -10.82 4.55 1.98
CA LEU A 118 -11.14 3.20 1.50
C LEU A 118 -12.56 2.80 1.86
N LYS A 119 -12.99 3.03 3.11
CA LYS A 119 -14.37 2.76 3.55
C LYS A 119 -15.40 3.49 2.70
N SER A 120 -15.16 4.76 2.33
CA SER A 120 -16.08 5.54 1.49
C SER A 120 -16.21 4.95 0.08
N VAL A 121 -15.12 4.47 -0.50
CA VAL A 121 -15.14 3.78 -1.81
C VAL A 121 -15.92 2.46 -1.71
N LEU A 122 -15.68 1.66 -0.67
CA LEU A 122 -16.38 0.39 -0.46
C LEU A 122 -17.88 0.58 -0.24
N ALA A 123 -18.28 1.66 0.42
CA ALA A 123 -19.70 2.02 0.59
C ALA A 123 -20.40 2.27 -0.77
N ARG A 124 -19.68 2.81 -1.76
CA ARG A 124 -20.22 2.99 -3.13
C ARG A 124 -20.48 1.67 -3.83
N TYR A 125 -19.60 0.65 -3.65
CA TYR A 125 -19.85 -0.71 -4.12
C TYR A 125 -21.07 -1.33 -3.43
N ALA A 126 -21.12 -1.24 -2.11
CA ALA A 126 -22.22 -1.78 -1.31
C ALA A 126 -23.58 -1.16 -1.68
N ALA A 127 -23.62 0.12 -1.99
CA ALA A 127 -24.84 0.82 -2.46
C ALA A 127 -25.40 0.23 -3.76
N GLN A 128 -24.58 -0.45 -4.56
CA GLN A 128 -24.96 -1.14 -5.79
C GLN A 128 -25.17 -2.66 -5.59
N GLY A 129 -25.12 -3.15 -4.33
CA GLY A 129 -25.21 -4.58 -4.05
C GLY A 129 -23.97 -5.36 -4.48
N LEU A 130 -22.83 -4.67 -4.65
CA LEU A 130 -21.56 -5.24 -5.09
C LEU A 130 -20.56 -5.31 -3.92
N THR A 131 -19.65 -6.26 -4.00
CA THR A 131 -18.52 -6.39 -3.08
C THR A 131 -17.23 -6.55 -3.88
N ALA A 132 -16.27 -5.67 -3.66
CA ALA A 132 -14.95 -5.82 -4.23
C ALA A 132 -14.14 -6.88 -3.47
N VAL A 133 -13.25 -7.58 -4.18
CA VAL A 133 -12.31 -8.57 -3.62
C VAL A 133 -10.92 -8.21 -4.10
N VAL A 134 -9.94 -8.15 -3.18
CA VAL A 134 -8.58 -7.72 -3.48
C VAL A 134 -7.56 -8.70 -2.92
N ALA A 135 -6.43 -8.85 -3.61
CA ALA A 135 -5.23 -9.54 -3.13
C ALA A 135 -3.99 -8.72 -3.54
N PRO A 136 -3.20 -8.20 -2.60
CA PRO A 136 -1.93 -7.56 -2.92
C PRO A 136 -0.79 -8.57 -2.98
N GLU A 137 0.14 -8.35 -3.91
CA GLU A 137 1.47 -8.95 -3.97
C GLU A 137 2.47 -7.88 -3.53
N ILE A 138 3.20 -8.10 -2.43
CA ILE A 138 4.04 -7.08 -1.81
C ILE A 138 5.51 -7.46 -1.93
N GLU A 139 6.26 -6.67 -2.70
CA GLU A 139 7.70 -6.81 -2.84
C GLU A 139 8.46 -5.94 -1.85
N PHE A 140 9.59 -6.40 -1.37
CA PHE A 140 10.49 -5.63 -0.51
C PHE A 140 11.91 -6.23 -0.48
N TYR A 141 12.86 -5.43 -0.01
CA TYR A 141 14.23 -5.87 0.21
C TYR A 141 14.50 -6.09 1.70
N LEU A 142 15.32 -7.10 2.01
CA LEU A 142 16.01 -7.19 3.28
C LEU A 142 17.45 -6.72 3.09
N THR A 143 17.87 -5.72 3.86
CA THR A 143 19.22 -5.16 3.76
C THR A 143 19.93 -5.24 5.10
N ALA A 144 21.27 -5.10 5.06
CA ALA A 144 22.03 -4.82 6.27
C ALA A 144 21.56 -3.49 6.89
N PRO A 145 21.74 -3.27 8.21
CA PRO A 145 21.43 -2.00 8.84
C PRO A 145 22.16 -0.84 8.13
N CYS A 146 21.41 0.23 7.83
CA CYS A 146 21.95 1.45 7.23
C CYS A 146 22.05 2.52 8.31
N THR A 147 23.26 2.84 8.75
CA THR A 147 23.52 3.86 9.79
C THR A 147 23.95 5.20 9.21
N ASP A 148 24.34 5.24 7.92
CA ASP A 148 24.72 6.46 7.21
C ASP A 148 23.84 6.61 5.97
N PRO A 149 22.95 7.59 5.89
CA PRO A 149 22.04 7.80 4.78
C PRO A 149 22.75 8.15 3.46
N ASN A 150 24.05 8.50 3.49
CA ASN A 150 24.83 8.80 2.29
C ASN A 150 25.43 7.55 1.65
N GLN A 151 25.36 6.41 2.30
CA GLN A 151 25.84 5.15 1.77
C GLN A 151 24.74 4.38 1.05
N ALA A 152 25.12 3.64 0.01
CA ALA A 152 24.22 2.73 -0.67
C ALA A 152 23.85 1.57 0.27
N LEU A 153 22.59 1.12 0.20
CA LEU A 153 22.13 -0.05 0.94
C LEU A 153 22.95 -1.29 0.52
N GLN A 154 23.28 -2.11 1.51
CA GLN A 154 24.05 -3.33 1.34
C GLN A 154 23.16 -4.54 1.58
N THR A 155 23.40 -5.61 0.80
CA THR A 155 22.80 -6.91 1.08
C THR A 155 23.38 -7.46 2.39
N PRO A 156 22.57 -8.08 3.28
CA PRO A 156 23.08 -8.66 4.51
C PRO A 156 23.94 -9.89 4.22
N PRO A 157 24.85 -10.27 5.12
CA PRO A 157 25.51 -11.55 5.02
C PRO A 157 24.47 -12.68 5.18
N ALA A 158 24.50 -13.64 4.26
CA ALA A 158 23.69 -14.83 4.32
C ALA A 158 24.23 -15.82 5.39
N ARG A 159 23.50 -16.89 5.66
CA ARG A 159 23.88 -17.94 6.62
C ARG A 159 25.30 -18.47 6.38
N GLY A 160 25.72 -18.56 5.11
CA GLY A 160 27.07 -18.95 4.73
C GLY A 160 28.15 -17.86 4.87
N GLY A 161 27.81 -16.67 5.40
CA GLY A 161 28.72 -15.55 5.60
C GLY A 161 28.98 -14.71 4.33
N ARG A 162 28.37 -15.03 3.20
CA ARG A 162 28.52 -14.28 1.94
C ARG A 162 27.27 -13.44 1.69
N ALA A 163 27.46 -12.21 1.24
CA ALA A 163 26.37 -11.40 0.74
C ALA A 163 25.90 -11.90 -0.64
N GLU A 164 24.61 -11.88 -0.89
CA GLU A 164 24.06 -12.17 -2.23
C GLU A 164 24.41 -11.03 -3.18
N VAL A 165 24.87 -11.38 -4.38
CA VAL A 165 25.31 -10.38 -5.40
C VAL A 165 24.67 -10.61 -6.77
N GLY A 166 23.92 -11.70 -6.95
CA GLY A 166 23.35 -12.11 -8.23
C GLY A 166 21.85 -11.85 -8.34
N GLN A 167 21.29 -12.29 -9.46
CA GLN A 167 19.86 -12.38 -9.70
C GLN A 167 19.43 -13.83 -9.50
N SER A 168 18.61 -14.09 -8.49
CA SER A 168 18.28 -15.43 -8.03
C SER A 168 16.77 -15.69 -7.93
N ALA A 169 16.01 -15.14 -8.88
CA ALA A 169 14.55 -15.28 -8.88
C ALA A 169 14.09 -16.74 -8.70
N PHE A 170 13.11 -16.95 -7.84
CA PHE A 170 12.54 -18.24 -7.44
C PHE A 170 13.52 -19.22 -6.74
N SER A 171 14.68 -18.73 -6.28
CA SER A 171 15.65 -19.59 -5.57
C SER A 171 15.20 -19.89 -4.15
N LEU A 172 14.84 -21.14 -3.87
CA LEU A 172 14.54 -21.60 -2.50
C LEU A 172 15.79 -21.60 -1.60
N ASN A 173 16.99 -21.80 -2.17
CA ASN A 173 18.21 -21.72 -1.41
C ASN A 173 18.45 -20.30 -0.87
N MET A 174 18.23 -19.27 -1.71
CA MET A 174 18.37 -17.88 -1.29
C MET A 174 17.30 -17.47 -0.28
N LEU A 175 16.08 -17.97 -0.42
CA LEU A 175 15.05 -17.82 0.61
C LEU A 175 15.52 -18.38 1.96
N ASN A 176 16.12 -19.57 1.95
CA ASN A 176 16.60 -20.24 3.17
C ASN A 176 17.81 -19.55 3.82
N GLU A 177 18.55 -18.70 3.10
CA GLU A 177 19.71 -18.01 3.67
C GLU A 177 19.36 -17.08 4.85
N LEU A 178 18.13 -16.55 4.90
CA LEU A 178 17.62 -15.74 5.98
C LEU A 178 16.52 -16.46 6.79
N SER A 179 16.61 -17.79 6.93
CA SER A 179 15.56 -18.62 7.55
C SER A 179 15.15 -18.17 8.96
N ALA A 180 16.10 -17.70 9.80
CA ALA A 180 15.79 -17.22 11.14
C ALA A 180 14.81 -16.01 11.12
N PHE A 181 15.00 -15.08 10.19
CA PHE A 181 14.05 -13.99 9.98
C PHE A 181 12.70 -14.52 9.49
N TRP A 182 12.69 -15.42 8.51
CA TRP A 182 11.47 -15.95 7.92
C TRP A 182 10.61 -16.71 8.93
N ASP A 183 11.22 -17.52 9.79
CA ASP A 183 10.51 -18.27 10.83
C ASP A 183 9.86 -17.32 11.85
N ALA A 184 10.60 -16.31 12.30
CA ALA A 184 10.08 -15.28 13.21
C ALA A 184 8.99 -14.44 12.55
N PHE A 185 9.20 -14.03 11.30
CA PHE A 185 8.24 -13.20 10.58
C PHE A 185 6.94 -13.97 10.28
N ARG A 186 7.02 -15.23 9.86
CA ARG A 186 5.84 -16.09 9.69
C ARG A 186 5.05 -16.21 10.99
N SER A 187 5.73 -16.50 12.11
CA SER A 187 5.08 -16.57 13.42
C SER A 187 4.41 -15.24 13.80
N ALA A 188 5.03 -14.10 13.45
CA ALA A 188 4.44 -12.79 13.69
C ALA A 188 3.18 -12.57 12.85
N LEU A 189 3.19 -12.93 11.56
CA LEU A 189 2.03 -12.82 10.68
C LEU A 189 0.87 -13.69 11.14
N ASP A 190 1.14 -14.93 11.57
CA ASP A 190 0.13 -15.84 12.13
C ASP A 190 -0.55 -15.22 13.36
N ARG A 191 0.22 -14.64 14.28
CA ARG A 191 -0.31 -13.96 15.49
C ARG A 191 -1.15 -12.72 15.16
N LEU A 192 -0.81 -12.00 14.10
CA LEU A 192 -1.56 -10.85 13.62
C LEU A 192 -2.78 -11.23 12.77
N GLY A 193 -2.89 -12.49 12.36
CA GLY A 193 -3.94 -12.95 11.44
C GLY A 193 -3.73 -12.48 10.02
N VAL A 194 -2.50 -12.15 9.62
CA VAL A 194 -2.13 -11.81 8.25
C VAL A 194 -1.93 -13.10 7.47
N ARG A 195 -2.74 -13.28 6.44
CA ARG A 195 -2.77 -14.53 5.66
C ARG A 195 -1.93 -14.39 4.39
N ALA A 196 -0.72 -14.93 4.43
CA ALA A 196 0.14 -15.05 3.26
C ALA A 196 -0.15 -16.36 2.50
N ASP A 197 -0.14 -16.29 1.16
CA ASP A 197 -0.31 -17.42 0.24
C ASP A 197 1.05 -17.98 -0.19
N THR A 198 1.85 -17.18 -0.89
CA THR A 198 3.14 -17.59 -1.43
C THR A 198 4.26 -16.65 -1.01
N TRP A 199 5.48 -17.21 -0.93
CA TRP A 199 6.71 -16.53 -0.55
C TRP A 199 7.73 -16.79 -1.65
N ILE A 200 8.22 -15.75 -2.28
CA ILE A 200 9.07 -15.82 -3.46
C ILE A 200 10.35 -15.01 -3.22
N HIS A 201 11.50 -15.58 -3.62
CA HIS A 201 12.70 -14.80 -3.81
C HIS A 201 12.61 -14.13 -5.18
N GLU A 202 12.69 -12.82 -5.20
CA GLU A 202 12.55 -12.00 -6.41
C GLU A 202 13.88 -11.84 -7.17
N VAL A 203 13.86 -11.02 -8.24
CA VAL A 203 15.00 -10.83 -9.14
C VAL A 203 16.18 -10.12 -8.46
N GLY A 204 15.90 -9.13 -7.60
CA GLY A 204 16.95 -8.38 -6.91
C GLY A 204 17.62 -9.21 -5.79
N PRO A 205 18.90 -8.95 -5.49
CA PRO A 205 19.57 -9.62 -4.39
C PRO A 205 18.88 -9.28 -3.06
N THR A 206 18.49 -10.30 -2.31
CA THR A 206 17.68 -10.20 -1.08
C THR A 206 16.35 -9.44 -1.26
N GLN A 207 15.80 -9.50 -2.46
CA GLN A 207 14.44 -9.05 -2.76
C GLN A 207 13.46 -10.21 -2.64
N TYR A 208 12.31 -9.94 -2.04
CA TYR A 208 11.28 -10.93 -1.79
C TYR A 208 9.91 -10.40 -2.16
N GLU A 209 9.01 -11.30 -2.55
CA GLU A 209 7.60 -11.05 -2.79
C GLU A 209 6.77 -11.96 -1.90
N ILE A 210 5.78 -11.39 -1.23
CA ILE A 210 4.79 -12.13 -0.45
C ILE A 210 3.41 -11.79 -0.98
N ASN A 211 2.68 -12.83 -1.38
CA ASN A 211 1.31 -12.70 -1.85
C ASN A 211 0.36 -12.89 -0.67
N LEU A 212 -0.50 -11.91 -0.42
CA LEU A 212 -1.56 -12.07 0.58
C LEU A 212 -2.79 -12.74 -0.04
N LEU A 213 -3.49 -13.53 0.76
CA LEU A 213 -4.75 -14.14 0.33
C LEU A 213 -5.80 -13.06 0.01
N HIS A 214 -6.58 -13.32 -1.03
CA HIS A 214 -7.68 -12.45 -1.42
C HIS A 214 -8.78 -12.38 -0.35
N GLY A 215 -9.46 -11.26 -0.29
CA GLY A 215 -10.53 -11.05 0.68
C GLY A 215 -11.18 -9.67 0.59
N ASP A 216 -11.90 -9.33 1.65
CA ASP A 216 -12.48 -8.01 1.85
C ASP A 216 -11.40 -6.93 1.77
N PRO A 217 -11.57 -5.87 0.95
CA PRO A 217 -10.51 -4.90 0.70
C PRO A 217 -10.04 -4.15 1.95
N LEU A 218 -10.93 -3.86 2.90
CA LEU A 218 -10.54 -3.19 4.15
C LEU A 218 -9.69 -4.13 5.02
N ALA A 219 -10.14 -5.36 5.20
CA ALA A 219 -9.40 -6.36 5.97
C ALA A 219 -8.03 -6.68 5.33
N VAL A 220 -7.97 -6.73 4.00
CA VAL A 220 -6.72 -6.96 3.26
C VAL A 220 -5.79 -5.75 3.35
N ALA A 221 -6.31 -4.52 3.30
CA ALA A 221 -5.52 -3.30 3.52
C ALA A 221 -4.95 -3.26 4.96
N ASP A 222 -5.75 -3.62 5.96
CA ASP A 222 -5.31 -3.77 7.35
C ASP A 222 -4.19 -4.83 7.47
N GLN A 223 -4.33 -5.98 6.79
CA GLN A 223 -3.30 -7.01 6.75
C GLN A 223 -2.01 -6.52 6.07
N ALA A 224 -2.11 -5.81 4.93
CA ALA A 224 -0.94 -5.25 4.23
C ALA A 224 -0.22 -4.18 5.08
N PHE A 225 -0.96 -3.37 5.81
CA PHE A 225 -0.43 -2.38 6.75
C PHE A 225 0.32 -3.06 7.90
N LEU A 226 -0.29 -4.04 8.57
CA LEU A 226 0.33 -4.81 9.65
C LEU A 226 1.52 -5.64 9.14
N PHE A 227 1.45 -6.18 7.92
CA PHE A 227 2.55 -6.88 7.26
C PHE A 227 3.80 -6.00 7.16
N LYS A 228 3.64 -4.77 6.62
CA LYS A 228 4.76 -3.82 6.49
C LYS A 228 5.32 -3.41 7.85
N TYR A 229 4.49 -3.22 8.84
CA TYR A 229 4.91 -2.89 10.20
C TYR A 229 5.68 -4.06 10.82
N ALA A 230 5.09 -5.25 10.81
CA ALA A 230 5.74 -6.45 11.34
C ALA A 230 7.08 -6.76 10.65
N ALA A 231 7.15 -6.62 9.32
CA ALA A 231 8.38 -6.86 8.57
C ALA A 231 9.53 -5.97 9.06
N LYS A 232 9.26 -4.69 9.32
CA LYS A 232 10.25 -3.74 9.85
C LYS A 232 10.68 -4.09 11.27
N GLU A 233 9.74 -4.34 12.16
CA GLU A 233 10.02 -4.65 13.57
C GLU A 233 10.79 -5.97 13.72
N ILE A 234 10.37 -7.02 13.01
CA ILE A 234 11.05 -8.32 13.06
C ILE A 234 12.42 -8.24 12.38
N ALA A 235 12.57 -7.50 11.28
CA ALA A 235 13.87 -7.31 10.63
C ALA A 235 14.89 -6.68 11.60
N ILE A 236 14.51 -5.64 12.33
CA ILE A 236 15.37 -4.98 13.33
C ILE A 236 15.82 -5.99 14.40
N GLN A 237 14.94 -6.86 14.88
CA GLN A 237 15.28 -7.91 15.87
C GLN A 237 16.31 -8.93 15.36
N HIS A 238 16.39 -9.07 14.02
CA HIS A 238 17.35 -9.96 13.35
C HIS A 238 18.56 -9.24 12.75
N GLY A 239 18.78 -7.96 13.11
CA GLY A 239 19.91 -7.18 12.59
C GLY A 239 19.77 -6.86 11.09
N LEU A 240 18.54 -6.72 10.60
CA LEU A 240 18.19 -6.42 9.21
C LEU A 240 17.34 -5.15 9.12
N ASN A 241 17.20 -4.61 7.91
CA ASN A 241 16.18 -3.64 7.57
C ASN A 241 15.23 -4.21 6.51
N ALA A 242 13.92 -4.13 6.71
CA ALA A 242 12.92 -4.37 5.68
C ALA A 242 12.61 -3.05 4.94
N VAL A 243 12.89 -3.02 3.64
CA VAL A 243 12.87 -1.81 2.81
C VAL A 243 11.77 -1.91 1.76
N PHE A 244 10.76 -1.06 1.87
CA PHE A 244 9.63 -0.97 0.95
C PHE A 244 9.75 0.20 -0.04
N MET A 245 10.93 0.81 -0.18
CA MET A 245 11.16 1.81 -1.23
C MET A 245 10.94 1.17 -2.61
N ALA A 246 10.29 1.89 -3.52
CA ALA A 246 10.05 1.39 -4.88
C ALA A 246 11.35 1.14 -5.67
N LYS A 247 12.44 1.85 -5.35
CA LYS A 247 13.76 1.66 -5.97
C LYS A 247 14.88 1.91 -4.94
N PRO A 248 15.15 0.94 -4.05
CA PRO A 248 16.13 1.14 -2.98
C PRO A 248 17.59 1.03 -3.44
N ILE A 249 17.87 0.19 -4.44
CA ILE A 249 19.24 -0.11 -4.91
C ILE A 249 19.37 0.25 -6.39
N ALA A 250 20.36 1.07 -6.72
CA ALA A 250 20.66 1.41 -8.11
C ALA A 250 21.08 0.16 -8.89
N GLY A 251 20.52 -0.02 -10.10
CA GLY A 251 20.83 -1.18 -10.94
C GLY A 251 20.08 -2.48 -10.58
N ALA A 252 19.51 -2.61 -9.38
CA ALA A 252 18.66 -3.75 -9.01
C ALA A 252 17.20 -3.54 -9.44
N SER A 253 16.34 -4.56 -9.28
CA SER A 253 14.91 -4.45 -9.55
C SER A 253 14.22 -3.44 -8.63
N GLY A 254 13.13 -2.83 -9.09
CA GLY A 254 12.23 -2.07 -8.25
C GLY A 254 11.29 -2.99 -7.49
N SER A 255 10.66 -2.48 -6.42
CA SER A 255 9.67 -3.19 -5.63
C SER A 255 8.28 -2.61 -5.85
N SER A 256 7.31 -3.48 -6.11
CA SER A 256 5.92 -3.16 -6.38
C SER A 256 4.98 -3.71 -5.30
N MET A 257 3.75 -3.20 -5.34
CA MET A 257 2.60 -3.78 -4.68
C MET A 257 1.51 -3.96 -5.74
N HIS A 258 1.52 -5.12 -6.42
CA HIS A 258 0.50 -5.42 -7.41
C HIS A 258 -0.85 -5.69 -6.73
N LEU A 259 -1.93 -5.22 -7.35
CA LEU A 259 -3.28 -5.36 -6.80
C LEU A 259 -4.12 -6.23 -7.73
N HIS A 260 -4.38 -7.48 -7.35
CA HIS A 260 -5.38 -8.32 -7.99
C HIS A 260 -6.77 -7.91 -7.50
N GLN A 261 -7.71 -7.74 -8.41
CA GLN A 261 -9.03 -7.19 -8.11
C GLN A 261 -10.11 -7.92 -8.89
N SER A 262 -11.18 -8.23 -8.21
CA SER A 262 -12.44 -8.69 -8.80
C SER A 262 -13.63 -8.11 -8.05
N VAL A 263 -14.82 -8.29 -8.57
CA VAL A 263 -16.07 -7.82 -7.95
C VAL A 263 -17.08 -8.96 -7.96
N VAL A 264 -17.76 -9.15 -6.85
CA VAL A 264 -18.83 -10.14 -6.73
C VAL A 264 -20.16 -9.47 -6.43
N ASP A 265 -21.24 -10.08 -6.85
CA ASP A 265 -22.61 -9.67 -6.51
C ASP A 265 -23.04 -10.19 -5.12
N SER A 266 -24.26 -9.88 -4.72
CA SER A 266 -24.83 -10.28 -3.42
C SER A 266 -24.94 -11.80 -3.24
N SER A 267 -24.86 -12.58 -4.31
CA SER A 267 -24.82 -14.05 -4.27
C SER A 267 -23.41 -14.62 -4.13
N GLY A 268 -22.37 -13.76 -4.20
CA GLY A 268 -20.97 -14.15 -4.22
C GLY A 268 -20.45 -14.56 -5.60
N ARG A 269 -21.22 -14.36 -6.67
CA ARG A 269 -20.81 -14.65 -8.04
C ARG A 269 -19.90 -13.53 -8.56
N ASN A 270 -18.80 -13.92 -9.21
CA ASN A 270 -17.89 -12.99 -9.86
C ASN A 270 -18.56 -12.35 -11.10
N ILE A 271 -18.82 -11.02 -11.03
CA ILE A 271 -19.52 -10.29 -12.10
C ILE A 271 -18.64 -10.04 -13.34
N PHE A 272 -17.36 -10.34 -13.28
CA PHE A 272 -16.45 -10.23 -14.43
C PHE A 272 -16.65 -11.37 -15.44
N SER A 273 -17.48 -12.38 -15.08
CA SER A 273 -17.79 -13.51 -15.93
C SER A 273 -19.30 -13.63 -16.15
N GLN A 274 -19.68 -14.04 -17.35
CA GLN A 274 -21.03 -14.48 -17.71
C GLN A 274 -21.27 -15.92 -17.24
N ASP A 275 -22.50 -16.39 -17.31
CA ASP A 275 -22.88 -17.75 -16.88
C ASP A 275 -22.24 -18.86 -17.74
N ASP A 276 -21.94 -18.56 -18.99
CA ASP A 276 -21.23 -19.46 -19.93
C ASP A 276 -19.69 -19.40 -19.74
N GLY A 277 -19.21 -18.59 -18.80
CA GLY A 277 -17.79 -18.39 -18.53
C GLY A 277 -17.10 -17.34 -19.43
N ALA A 278 -17.82 -16.72 -20.36
CA ALA A 278 -17.29 -15.60 -21.16
C ALA A 278 -17.03 -14.36 -20.30
N GLU A 279 -16.31 -13.40 -20.85
CA GLU A 279 -16.11 -12.09 -20.20
C GLU A 279 -17.41 -11.29 -20.20
N SER A 280 -17.68 -10.62 -19.08
CA SER A 280 -18.82 -9.73 -18.98
C SER A 280 -18.50 -8.31 -19.47
N ALA A 281 -19.53 -7.50 -19.73
CA ALA A 281 -19.36 -6.07 -19.98
C ALA A 281 -18.74 -5.36 -18.77
N SER A 282 -19.15 -5.72 -17.55
CA SER A 282 -18.59 -5.16 -16.31
C SER A 282 -17.07 -5.34 -16.19
N PHE A 283 -16.54 -6.51 -16.61
CA PHE A 283 -15.10 -6.73 -16.66
C PHE A 283 -14.39 -5.74 -17.58
N ARG A 284 -14.90 -5.56 -18.79
CA ARG A 284 -14.32 -4.64 -19.77
C ARG A 284 -14.44 -3.19 -19.29
N HIS A 285 -15.58 -2.81 -18.76
CA HIS A 285 -15.80 -1.46 -18.22
C HIS A 285 -14.87 -1.16 -17.02
N PHE A 286 -14.63 -2.15 -16.15
CA PHE A 286 -13.67 -2.00 -15.05
C PHE A 286 -12.26 -1.71 -15.57
N ILE A 287 -11.79 -2.43 -16.59
CA ILE A 287 -10.50 -2.17 -17.25
C ILE A 287 -10.51 -0.77 -17.89
N GLY A 288 -11.59 -0.39 -18.58
CA GLY A 288 -11.76 0.94 -19.18
C GLY A 288 -11.64 2.06 -18.16
N GLY A 289 -12.22 1.87 -16.97
CA GLY A 289 -12.09 2.80 -15.86
C GLY A 289 -10.65 2.93 -15.36
N LEU A 290 -9.93 1.81 -15.20
CA LEU A 290 -8.52 1.84 -14.82
C LEU A 290 -7.67 2.56 -15.89
N GLN A 291 -7.88 2.29 -17.18
CA GLN A 291 -7.15 2.98 -18.26
C GLN A 291 -7.40 4.48 -18.29
N THR A 292 -8.63 4.89 -17.97
CA THR A 292 -9.04 6.30 -18.01
C THR A 292 -8.53 7.07 -16.80
N TYR A 293 -8.66 6.51 -15.59
CA TYR A 293 -8.51 7.28 -14.35
C TYR A 293 -7.19 7.07 -13.61
N VAL A 294 -6.49 5.95 -13.81
CA VAL A 294 -5.19 5.72 -13.12
C VAL A 294 -4.15 6.78 -13.47
N PRO A 295 -4.07 7.35 -14.69
CA PRO A 295 -3.16 8.46 -14.96
C PRO A 295 -3.33 9.66 -14.03
N ASP A 296 -4.58 10.03 -13.71
CA ASP A 296 -4.91 11.12 -12.80
C ASP A 296 -4.63 10.78 -11.32
N LEU A 297 -4.56 9.49 -11.01
CA LEU A 297 -4.33 8.97 -9.66
C LEU A 297 -2.89 8.48 -9.47
N MET A 298 -2.00 8.73 -10.42
CA MET A 298 -0.64 8.21 -10.45
C MET A 298 0.15 8.54 -9.18
N LEU A 299 -0.07 9.72 -8.59
CA LEU A 299 0.58 10.15 -7.35
C LEU A 299 0.21 9.26 -6.14
N ILE A 300 -0.95 8.58 -6.16
CA ILE A 300 -1.33 7.60 -5.12
C ILE A 300 -0.52 6.31 -5.26
N PHE A 301 -0.28 5.84 -6.49
CA PHE A 301 0.44 4.61 -6.78
C PHE A 301 1.96 4.78 -6.74
N ALA A 302 2.44 6.00 -6.94
CA ALA A 302 3.86 6.37 -6.94
C ALA A 302 4.06 7.66 -6.13
N PRO A 303 3.97 7.59 -4.77
CA PRO A 303 3.80 8.76 -3.92
C PRO A 303 5.07 9.58 -3.66
N PHE A 304 6.25 9.10 -4.07
CA PHE A 304 7.53 9.73 -3.79
C PHE A 304 8.38 9.91 -5.04
N VAL A 305 9.35 10.82 -5.01
CA VAL A 305 10.32 10.98 -6.11
C VAL A 305 11.03 9.66 -6.43
N ASN A 306 11.34 8.86 -5.39
CA ASN A 306 11.95 7.54 -5.55
C ASN A 306 11.05 6.56 -6.31
N SER A 307 9.73 6.64 -6.16
CA SER A 307 8.77 5.73 -6.81
C SER A 307 8.93 5.74 -8.33
N TYR A 308 9.20 6.91 -8.92
CA TYR A 308 9.36 7.08 -10.37
C TYR A 308 10.67 6.48 -10.91
N ARG A 309 11.65 6.19 -10.06
CA ARG A 309 12.88 5.49 -10.45
C ARG A 309 12.63 4.02 -10.79
N ARG A 310 11.46 3.47 -10.45
CA ARG A 310 11.02 2.12 -10.82
C ARG A 310 10.60 2.05 -12.29
N PHE A 311 10.02 3.12 -12.85
CA PHE A 311 9.48 3.17 -14.22
C PHE A 311 10.57 3.36 -15.27
N VAL A 312 11.43 2.36 -15.41
CA VAL A 312 12.53 2.36 -16.38
C VAL A 312 12.14 1.47 -17.55
N LYS A 313 12.35 1.98 -18.78
CA LYS A 313 12.10 1.20 -20.00
C LYS A 313 12.93 -0.09 -19.99
N GLY A 314 12.30 -1.22 -20.25
CA GLY A 314 12.95 -2.53 -20.25
C GLY A 314 12.98 -3.22 -18.89
N SER A 315 12.49 -2.57 -17.81
CA SER A 315 12.16 -3.25 -16.55
C SER A 315 10.78 -3.90 -16.65
N GLN A 316 10.46 -4.78 -15.70
CA GLN A 316 9.11 -5.35 -15.60
C GLN A 316 8.09 -4.39 -14.96
N ALA A 317 8.52 -3.20 -14.52
CA ALA A 317 7.62 -2.16 -14.08
C ALA A 317 6.96 -1.50 -15.30
N PRO A 318 5.62 -1.46 -15.37
CA PRO A 318 4.92 -0.93 -16.52
C PRO A 318 5.05 0.59 -16.59
N VAL A 319 5.23 1.10 -17.80
CA VAL A 319 5.31 2.55 -18.08
C VAL A 319 4.07 3.07 -18.80
N ASN A 320 3.06 2.25 -18.95
CA ASN A 320 1.79 2.53 -19.61
C ASN A 320 0.65 1.70 -19.02
N LEU A 321 -0.59 1.99 -19.39
CA LEU A 321 -1.81 1.30 -18.99
C LEU A 321 -2.42 0.42 -20.10
N HIS A 322 -1.61 -0.07 -21.03
CA HIS A 322 -2.08 -1.16 -21.86
C HIS A 322 -2.44 -2.38 -21.00
N TRP A 323 -3.32 -3.22 -21.52
CA TRP A 323 -3.71 -4.44 -20.85
C TRP A 323 -3.55 -5.66 -21.77
N GLY A 324 -3.41 -6.83 -21.16
CA GLY A 324 -3.28 -8.06 -21.92
C GLY A 324 -3.31 -9.31 -21.03
N TYR A 325 -3.59 -10.47 -21.64
CA TYR A 325 -3.63 -11.75 -20.96
C TYR A 325 -2.21 -12.26 -20.70
N ASP A 326 -1.92 -12.56 -19.42
CA ASP A 326 -0.59 -12.98 -18.94
C ASP A 326 0.58 -12.12 -19.40
N ASN A 327 0.32 -10.90 -19.82
CA ASN A 327 1.33 -9.97 -20.31
C ASN A 327 1.92 -9.13 -19.19
N ARG A 328 3.12 -9.50 -18.72
CA ARG A 328 3.83 -8.82 -17.60
C ARG A 328 4.43 -7.46 -17.98
N THR A 329 4.37 -7.07 -19.25
CA THR A 329 4.86 -5.76 -19.72
C THR A 329 3.79 -4.67 -19.70
N THR A 330 2.52 -5.03 -19.44
CA THR A 330 1.37 -4.12 -19.37
C THR A 330 1.12 -3.62 -17.95
N GLY A 331 0.55 -2.44 -17.83
CA GLY A 331 0.11 -1.88 -16.55
C GLY A 331 -1.06 -2.64 -15.93
N LEU A 332 -1.90 -3.21 -16.78
CA LEU A 332 -3.04 -4.03 -16.38
C LEU A 332 -2.86 -5.42 -16.98
N ARG A 333 -2.61 -6.42 -16.14
CA ARG A 333 -2.46 -7.81 -16.55
C ARG A 333 -3.73 -8.59 -16.19
N ILE A 334 -4.16 -9.43 -17.10
CA ILE A 334 -5.27 -10.36 -16.85
C ILE A 334 -4.68 -11.77 -16.74
N PRO A 335 -4.51 -12.30 -15.54
CA PRO A 335 -4.08 -13.68 -15.37
C PRO A 335 -5.10 -14.64 -15.96
N ARG A 336 -4.65 -15.59 -16.79
CA ARG A 336 -5.53 -16.65 -17.28
C ARG A 336 -5.98 -17.52 -16.12
N SER A 337 -7.28 -17.63 -15.93
CA SER A 337 -7.88 -18.31 -14.80
C SER A 337 -9.27 -18.82 -15.15
N PRO A 338 -9.83 -19.80 -14.39
CA PRO A 338 -11.24 -20.14 -14.50
C PRO A 338 -12.13 -18.91 -14.30
N ALA A 339 -13.34 -18.93 -14.89
CA ALA A 339 -14.30 -17.81 -14.85
C ALA A 339 -14.57 -17.28 -13.43
N VAL A 340 -14.67 -18.17 -12.44
CA VAL A 340 -14.88 -17.81 -11.03
C VAL A 340 -13.74 -16.98 -10.44
N ALA A 341 -12.52 -17.14 -10.95
CA ALA A 341 -11.31 -16.45 -10.47
C ALA A 341 -10.84 -15.32 -11.40
N ARG A 342 -11.69 -14.90 -12.37
CA ARG A 342 -11.35 -13.81 -13.29
C ARG A 342 -11.12 -12.52 -12.53
N ARG A 343 -10.00 -11.86 -12.82
CA ARG A 343 -9.56 -10.67 -12.10
C ARG A 343 -8.67 -9.80 -12.96
N VAL A 344 -8.51 -8.55 -12.56
CA VAL A 344 -7.56 -7.60 -13.13
C VAL A 344 -6.42 -7.41 -12.13
N GLU A 345 -5.19 -7.51 -12.58
CA GLU A 345 -3.99 -7.15 -11.83
C GLU A 345 -3.54 -5.74 -12.24
N ASN A 346 -3.65 -4.79 -11.32
CA ASN A 346 -3.06 -3.45 -11.46
C ASN A 346 -1.62 -3.49 -10.95
N ARG A 347 -0.66 -3.29 -11.86
CA ARG A 347 0.78 -3.41 -11.61
C ARG A 347 1.49 -2.07 -11.36
N ILE A 348 0.72 -0.98 -11.20
CA ILE A 348 1.28 0.37 -11.16
C ILE A 348 1.85 0.72 -9.78
N ALA A 349 1.22 0.28 -8.70
CA ALA A 349 1.61 0.68 -7.36
C ALA A 349 3.03 0.20 -6.99
N GLY A 350 3.82 1.12 -6.44
CA GLY A 350 5.08 0.78 -5.78
C GLY A 350 4.84 0.15 -4.41
N ALA A 351 5.83 -0.59 -3.92
CA ALA A 351 5.79 -1.14 -2.55
C ALA A 351 5.75 -0.02 -1.48
N ASP A 352 6.14 1.19 -1.83
CA ASP A 352 6.10 2.40 -1.01
C ASP A 352 4.71 3.05 -0.94
N ALA A 353 3.77 2.65 -1.80
CA ALA A 353 2.40 3.15 -1.74
C ALA A 353 1.70 2.74 -0.43
N ASN A 354 0.82 3.63 0.05
CA ASN A 354 -0.10 3.32 1.15
C ASN A 354 -1.14 2.30 0.67
N PRO A 355 -1.27 1.11 1.29
CA PRO A 355 -2.16 0.06 0.82
C PRO A 355 -3.63 0.48 0.79
N TYR A 356 -4.09 1.26 1.77
CA TYR A 356 -5.47 1.75 1.78
C TYR A 356 -5.76 2.69 0.61
N LEU A 357 -4.84 3.62 0.35
CA LEU A 357 -5.00 4.59 -0.73
C LEU A 357 -4.89 3.93 -2.11
N ALA A 358 -3.93 3.03 -2.30
CA ALA A 358 -3.73 2.33 -3.56
C ALA A 358 -4.95 1.44 -3.90
N ILE A 359 -5.48 0.71 -2.92
CA ILE A 359 -6.69 -0.10 -3.09
C ILE A 359 -7.90 0.82 -3.37
N ALA A 360 -8.09 1.89 -2.59
CA ALA A 360 -9.19 2.83 -2.78
C ALA A 360 -9.17 3.47 -4.19
N ALA A 361 -8.01 3.97 -4.62
CA ALA A 361 -7.85 4.61 -5.92
C ALA A 361 -8.13 3.65 -7.08
N SER A 362 -7.61 2.42 -6.99
CA SER A 362 -7.81 1.40 -8.02
C SER A 362 -9.28 0.96 -8.11
N LEU A 363 -9.91 0.69 -6.97
CA LEU A 363 -11.32 0.32 -6.91
C LEU A 363 -12.25 1.48 -7.35
N ALA A 364 -11.95 2.73 -6.95
CA ALA A 364 -12.73 3.89 -7.37
C ALA A 364 -12.68 4.09 -8.89
N ALA A 365 -11.49 3.93 -9.50
CA ALA A 365 -11.32 3.98 -10.95
C ALA A 365 -12.11 2.87 -11.67
N GLY A 366 -12.03 1.64 -11.17
CA GLY A 366 -12.75 0.49 -11.74
C GLY A 366 -14.27 0.65 -11.64
N LEU A 367 -14.78 1.11 -10.47
CA LEU A 367 -16.22 1.36 -10.28
C LEU A 367 -16.72 2.45 -11.22
N ALA A 368 -16.01 3.57 -11.32
CA ALA A 368 -16.38 4.64 -12.25
C ALA A 368 -16.42 4.15 -13.71
N GLY A 369 -15.49 3.26 -14.09
CA GLY A 369 -15.52 2.63 -15.41
C GLY A 369 -16.77 1.79 -15.64
N MET A 370 -17.25 1.07 -14.63
CA MET A 370 -18.50 0.32 -14.71
C MET A 370 -19.73 1.25 -14.76
N ASP A 371 -19.75 2.27 -13.92
CA ASP A 371 -20.86 3.26 -13.86
C ASP A 371 -21.03 4.03 -15.18
N GLU A 372 -19.94 4.35 -15.85
CA GLU A 372 -19.88 5.14 -17.09
C GLU A 372 -19.83 4.27 -18.35
N ALA A 373 -19.85 2.94 -18.20
CA ALA A 373 -19.74 1.95 -19.29
C ALA A 373 -18.51 2.19 -20.19
N LEU A 374 -17.37 2.56 -19.60
CA LEU A 374 -16.15 2.87 -20.35
C LEU A 374 -15.60 1.63 -21.05
N THR A 375 -15.27 1.79 -22.33
CA THR A 375 -14.71 0.70 -23.13
C THR A 375 -13.18 0.79 -23.14
N PRO A 376 -12.46 -0.27 -22.71
CA PRO A 376 -11.00 -0.29 -22.82
C PRO A 376 -10.55 -0.43 -24.28
N THR A 377 -9.28 -0.17 -24.52
CA THR A 377 -8.62 -0.56 -25.79
C THR A 377 -8.67 -2.08 -25.98
N ASP A 378 -8.29 -2.56 -27.17
CA ASP A 378 -8.07 -3.98 -27.34
C ASP A 378 -6.88 -4.48 -26.51
N PRO A 379 -6.91 -5.75 -26.07
CA PRO A 379 -5.77 -6.35 -25.37
C PRO A 379 -4.57 -6.48 -26.30
N ILE A 380 -3.37 -6.34 -25.73
CA ILE A 380 -2.13 -6.54 -26.48
C ILE A 380 -1.45 -7.85 -26.08
N ASP A 381 -0.96 -8.58 -27.08
CA ASP A 381 -0.23 -9.84 -26.94
C ASP A 381 1.29 -9.70 -27.13
N VAL A 382 1.74 -8.49 -27.55
CA VAL A 382 3.14 -8.14 -27.73
C VAL A 382 3.64 -7.31 -26.54
N SER A 383 4.97 -7.05 -26.52
CA SER A 383 5.53 -6.20 -25.46
C SER A 383 4.95 -4.79 -25.51
N ALA A 384 4.42 -4.31 -24.38
CA ALA A 384 3.91 -2.95 -24.25
C ALA A 384 4.97 -1.86 -24.51
N SER A 385 6.25 -2.21 -24.47
CA SER A 385 7.36 -1.29 -24.81
C SER A 385 7.40 -0.90 -26.29
N ALA A 386 6.71 -1.64 -27.17
CA ALA A 386 6.55 -1.29 -28.57
C ALA A 386 5.61 -0.09 -28.79
N TYR A 387 4.71 0.17 -27.83
CA TYR A 387 3.75 1.27 -27.86
C TYR A 387 4.37 2.50 -27.14
N LYS A 388 4.76 3.52 -27.88
CA LYS A 388 5.58 4.60 -27.32
C LYS A 388 4.81 5.68 -26.57
N GLU A 389 3.55 5.95 -26.88
CA GLU A 389 2.84 7.12 -26.39
C GLU A 389 1.40 6.87 -25.92
N ALA A 390 0.73 5.85 -26.44
CA ALA A 390 -0.64 5.54 -26.02
C ALA A 390 -0.67 5.05 -24.57
N HIS A 391 -1.56 5.64 -23.77
CA HIS A 391 -1.73 5.32 -22.34
C HIS A 391 -0.46 5.42 -21.49
N ALA A 392 0.47 6.35 -21.86
CA ALA A 392 1.68 6.60 -21.11
C ALA A 392 1.36 7.13 -19.71
N LEU A 393 2.13 6.66 -18.72
CA LEU A 393 2.05 7.16 -17.35
C LEU A 393 3.06 8.28 -17.11
N ALA A 394 2.77 9.17 -16.16
CA ALA A 394 3.74 10.15 -15.69
C ALA A 394 5.02 9.44 -15.22
N ARG A 395 6.17 9.88 -15.69
CA ARG A 395 7.47 9.27 -15.42
C ARG A 395 8.32 10.01 -14.40
N SER A 396 7.76 11.05 -13.81
CA SER A 396 8.38 11.83 -12.75
C SER A 396 7.31 12.40 -11.83
N PHE A 397 7.74 12.76 -10.64
CA PHE A 397 6.86 13.20 -9.57
C PHE A 397 6.04 14.44 -9.93
N LEU A 398 6.69 15.49 -10.44
CA LEU A 398 6.04 16.77 -10.65
C LEU A 398 4.86 16.71 -11.65
N PRO A 399 4.97 16.10 -12.84
CA PRO A 399 3.83 15.92 -13.73
C PRO A 399 2.67 15.12 -13.09
N ALA A 400 2.95 14.07 -12.31
CA ALA A 400 1.90 13.31 -11.65
C ALA A 400 1.21 14.12 -10.54
N HIS A 401 1.98 14.92 -9.80
CA HIS A 401 1.45 15.82 -8.79
C HIS A 401 0.55 16.90 -9.42
N GLU A 402 1.01 17.58 -10.46
CA GLU A 402 0.25 18.61 -11.16
C GLU A 402 -1.02 18.04 -11.79
N GLN A 403 -0.92 16.86 -12.41
CA GLN A 403 -2.07 16.17 -13.00
C GLN A 403 -3.12 15.84 -11.94
N MET A 404 -2.75 15.20 -10.83
CA MET A 404 -3.71 14.87 -9.77
C MET A 404 -4.34 16.13 -9.16
N ARG A 405 -3.54 17.17 -8.91
CA ARG A 405 -4.00 18.44 -8.33
C ARG A 405 -5.02 19.14 -9.21
N ALA A 406 -4.83 19.11 -10.53
CA ALA A 406 -5.71 19.77 -11.51
C ALA A 406 -6.92 18.90 -11.92
N SER A 407 -6.88 17.59 -11.69
CA SER A 407 -7.90 16.65 -12.18
C SER A 407 -9.22 16.75 -11.42
N GLU A 408 -10.30 17.07 -12.13
CA GLU A 408 -11.68 16.97 -11.63
C GLU A 408 -12.05 15.50 -11.35
N ALA A 409 -11.53 14.56 -12.14
CA ALA A 409 -11.77 13.14 -11.94
C ALA A 409 -11.20 12.66 -10.60
N SER A 410 -9.96 13.04 -10.24
CA SER A 410 -9.37 12.72 -8.94
C SER A 410 -10.23 13.22 -7.79
N ARG A 411 -10.74 14.46 -7.87
CA ARG A 411 -11.61 15.06 -6.87
C ARG A 411 -12.97 14.35 -6.77
N ARG A 412 -13.55 13.98 -7.89
CA ARG A 412 -14.80 13.22 -7.94
C ARG A 412 -14.64 11.82 -7.35
N LEU A 413 -13.51 11.15 -7.63
CA LEU A 413 -13.27 9.78 -7.21
C LEU A 413 -12.88 9.67 -5.73
N LEU A 414 -12.03 10.58 -5.23
CA LEU A 414 -11.43 10.50 -3.90
C LEU A 414 -11.91 11.60 -2.93
N GLY A 415 -12.67 12.58 -3.40
CA GLY A 415 -13.12 13.72 -2.61
C GLY A 415 -12.19 14.93 -2.72
N ASP A 416 -12.80 16.13 -2.84
CA ASP A 416 -12.06 17.38 -3.06
C ASP A 416 -11.11 17.71 -1.89
N ALA A 417 -11.58 17.60 -0.66
CA ALA A 417 -10.79 17.87 0.53
C ALA A 417 -9.58 16.94 0.63
N PHE A 418 -9.75 15.63 0.37
CA PHE A 418 -8.66 14.67 0.38
C PHE A 418 -7.62 15.00 -0.68
N VAL A 419 -8.03 15.22 -1.94
CA VAL A 419 -7.09 15.52 -3.04
C VAL A 419 -6.32 16.81 -2.76
N THR A 420 -6.99 17.84 -2.26
CA THR A 420 -6.35 19.11 -1.88
C THR A 420 -5.30 18.89 -0.79
N GLY A 421 -5.67 18.17 0.26
CA GLY A 421 -4.76 17.84 1.35
C GLY A 421 -3.59 16.98 0.91
N TYR A 422 -3.88 15.90 0.20
CA TYR A 422 -2.85 14.97 -0.29
C TYR A 422 -1.81 15.67 -1.16
N THR A 423 -2.26 16.47 -2.14
CA THR A 423 -1.35 17.17 -3.04
C THR A 423 -0.55 18.27 -2.33
N ALA A 424 -1.12 18.93 -1.33
CA ALA A 424 -0.39 19.92 -0.54
C ALA A 424 0.74 19.29 0.30
N VAL A 425 0.48 18.16 0.97
CA VAL A 425 1.53 17.42 1.69
C VAL A 425 2.61 16.91 0.74
N LYS A 426 2.22 16.40 -0.42
CA LYS A 426 3.18 15.92 -1.43
C LYS A 426 4.02 17.04 -2.05
N ALA A 427 3.49 18.25 -2.16
CA ALA A 427 4.27 19.43 -2.54
C ALA A 427 5.33 19.76 -1.47
N LEU A 428 4.95 19.74 -0.19
CA LEU A 428 5.87 19.99 0.92
C LEU A 428 7.05 18.97 0.94
N GLU A 429 6.76 17.69 0.72
CA GLU A 429 7.78 16.64 0.59
C GLU A 429 8.71 16.88 -0.60
N TYR A 430 8.16 17.32 -1.74
CA TYR A 430 8.93 17.64 -2.94
C TYR A 430 9.83 18.86 -2.74
N ASP A 431 9.34 19.90 -2.09
CA ASP A 431 10.14 21.09 -1.75
C ASP A 431 11.28 20.74 -0.78
N SER A 432 11.04 19.84 0.16
CA SER A 432 12.10 19.32 1.03
C SER A 432 13.17 18.55 0.23
N TYR A 433 12.72 17.68 -0.71
CA TYR A 433 13.63 16.96 -1.60
C TYR A 433 14.49 17.90 -2.47
N LEU A 434 13.93 19.00 -2.97
CA LEU A 434 14.65 19.96 -3.81
C LEU A 434 15.75 20.75 -3.05
N ARG A 435 15.70 20.77 -1.74
CA ARG A 435 16.76 21.40 -0.91
C ARG A 435 18.00 20.52 -0.75
N GLU A 436 17.90 19.23 -1.09
CA GLU A 436 19.00 18.29 -0.96
C GLU A 436 19.96 18.40 -2.14
N ILE A 437 21.25 18.63 -1.85
CA ILE A 437 22.30 18.56 -2.86
C ILE A 437 22.79 17.12 -2.96
N SER A 438 22.46 16.47 -4.04
CA SER A 438 22.68 15.03 -4.23
C SER A 438 24.16 14.67 -4.42
N ALA A 439 24.51 13.41 -4.13
CA ALA A 439 25.84 12.89 -4.44
C ALA A 439 26.18 12.94 -5.93
N TRP A 440 25.17 12.86 -6.81
CA TRP A 440 25.34 12.99 -8.26
C TRP A 440 25.78 14.41 -8.63
N GLU A 441 25.16 15.46 -8.07
CA GLU A 441 25.51 16.85 -8.30
C GLU A 441 26.95 17.13 -7.81
N ARG A 442 27.29 16.71 -6.60
CA ARG A 442 28.66 16.85 -6.09
C ARG A 442 29.69 16.13 -6.96
N ARG A 443 29.36 14.94 -7.49
CA ARG A 443 30.27 14.15 -8.33
C ARG A 443 30.53 14.78 -9.68
N PHE A 444 29.48 15.28 -10.32
CA PHE A 444 29.57 15.68 -11.74
C PHE A 444 29.57 17.20 -11.95
N LEU A 445 28.90 17.98 -11.12
CA LEU A 445 28.86 19.43 -11.29
C LEU A 445 30.04 20.13 -10.60
N LEU A 446 30.40 19.72 -9.38
CA LEU A 446 31.50 20.36 -8.64
C LEU A 446 32.82 20.48 -9.41
N PRO A 447 33.26 19.47 -10.20
CA PRO A 447 34.51 19.61 -10.98
C PRO A 447 34.34 20.32 -12.34
N GLN A 448 33.11 20.60 -12.80
CA GLN A 448 32.87 21.03 -14.17
C GLN A 448 32.18 22.39 -14.30
N VAL A 449 31.57 22.91 -13.24
CA VAL A 449 30.80 24.16 -13.27
C VAL A 449 31.21 25.11 -12.17
#